data_3b6057859420978ce0c391eb8b975308
#
_entry.id   3b6057859420978ce0c391eb8b975308
#
_cell.length_a   1.000
_cell.length_b   1.000
_cell.length_c   1.000
_cell.angle_alpha   90.00
_cell.angle_beta   90.00
_cell.angle_gamma   90.00
#
_symmetry.space_group_name_H-M   'P 1'
#
loop_
_entity.id
_entity.type
_entity.pdbx_description
1 polymer ?
#
loop_
_entity_poly.entity_id
_entity_poly.type
_entity_poly.pdbx_seq_one_letter_code
_entity_poly.pdbx_strand_id
1 'polypeptide(L)'
;MLGNTGLEISEIGLGCEGFVGKDEHETEELLNLAQKKGINYLDLYTPDPDLRDRIGKMLKGRREEYFLQGHLCTIWKDGQYKRTRQIDEVREGFEDMLQRLCTDSLEVG
;
A
#
# COMPACT_ATOMS: atom_id res chain seq x y z
N MET A 1 -0.95 6.56 18.70
CA MET A 1 -2.27 6.84 18.09
C MET A 1 -2.16 7.91 17.02
N LEU A 2 -2.78 7.72 15.89
CA LEU A 2 -2.75 8.69 14.76
C LEU A 2 -3.76 9.84 15.04
N GLY A 3 -3.27 10.96 15.52
CA GLY A 3 -4.12 12.13 15.86
C GLY A 3 -5.32 11.72 16.73
N ASN A 4 -6.52 12.13 16.31
CA ASN A 4 -7.79 11.82 17.01
C ASN A 4 -8.59 10.71 16.29
N THR A 5 -7.96 9.89 15.45
CA THR A 5 -8.65 8.87 14.65
C THR A 5 -9.00 7.61 15.45
N GLY A 6 -8.33 7.38 16.58
CA GLY A 6 -8.44 6.11 17.32
C GLY A 6 -7.58 4.98 16.75
N LEU A 7 -6.83 5.23 15.66
CA LEU A 7 -5.97 4.22 15.03
C LEU A 7 -4.62 4.14 15.77
N GLU A 8 -4.29 2.95 16.25
CA GLU A 8 -3.02 2.68 16.93
C GLU A 8 -1.97 2.22 15.89
N ILE A 9 -1.35 3.19 15.23
CA ILE A 9 -0.28 2.94 14.26
C ILE A 9 1.10 2.96 14.93
N SER A 10 2.05 2.26 14.32
CA SER A 10 3.47 2.33 14.72
C SER A 10 4.04 3.72 14.47
N GLU A 11 4.98 4.16 15.32
CA GLU A 11 5.65 5.46 15.15
C GLU A 11 6.46 5.53 13.86
N ILE A 12 6.94 4.39 13.39
CA ILE A 12 7.68 4.24 12.13
C ILE A 12 6.78 3.49 11.14
N GLY A 13 6.57 4.09 9.97
CA GLY A 13 5.92 3.44 8.83
C GLY A 13 6.94 2.80 7.89
N LEU A 14 6.50 1.85 7.09
CA LEU A 14 7.29 1.19 6.06
C LEU A 14 6.90 1.72 4.67
N GLY A 15 7.79 2.45 4.03
CA GLY A 15 7.65 2.83 2.62
C GLY A 15 7.86 1.63 1.71
N CYS A 16 6.88 1.32 0.88
CA CYS A 16 6.88 0.10 0.09
C CYS A 16 7.65 0.19 -1.24
N GLU A 17 8.16 1.37 -1.62
CA GLU A 17 8.98 1.52 -2.83
C GLU A 17 10.20 0.60 -2.86
N GLY A 18 10.78 0.32 -1.70
CA GLY A 18 11.91 -0.59 -1.58
C GLY A 18 11.63 -2.03 -2.03
N PHE A 19 10.35 -2.38 -2.20
CA PHE A 19 9.93 -3.70 -2.70
C PHE A 19 9.83 -3.77 -4.23
N VAL A 20 9.91 -2.65 -4.93
CA VAL A 20 9.92 -2.65 -6.39
C VAL A 20 11.09 -3.50 -6.90
N GLY A 21 10.81 -4.44 -7.81
CA GLY A 21 11.81 -5.34 -8.36
C GLY A 21 12.24 -6.51 -7.45
N LYS A 22 11.72 -6.59 -6.22
CA LYS A 22 11.92 -7.76 -5.36
C LYS A 22 10.91 -8.85 -5.69
N ASP A 23 11.29 -10.10 -5.46
CA ASP A 23 10.37 -11.22 -5.62
C ASP A 23 9.39 -11.37 -4.44
N GLU A 24 8.47 -12.31 -4.52
CA GLU A 24 7.46 -12.55 -3.49
C GLU A 24 8.10 -12.99 -2.17
N HIS A 25 9.12 -13.82 -2.22
CA HIS A 25 9.80 -14.35 -1.03
C HIS A 25 10.53 -13.23 -0.26
N GLU A 26 11.34 -12.43 -0.95
CA GLU A 26 12.04 -11.29 -0.35
C GLU A 26 11.06 -10.28 0.27
N THR A 27 9.96 -9.99 -0.44
CA THR A 27 8.94 -9.06 0.03
C THR A 27 8.25 -9.60 1.28
N GLU A 28 7.90 -10.87 1.30
CA GLU A 28 7.27 -11.54 2.45
C GLU A 28 8.20 -11.56 3.67
N GLU A 29 9.46 -11.90 3.48
CA GLU A 29 10.44 -11.90 4.58
C GLU A 29 10.59 -10.52 5.21
N LEU A 30 10.67 -9.46 4.39
CA LEU A 30 10.81 -8.09 4.88
C LEU A 30 9.55 -7.60 5.59
N LEU A 31 8.36 -7.91 5.06
CA LEU A 31 7.09 -7.59 5.73
C LEU A 31 6.96 -8.31 7.07
N ASN A 32 7.29 -9.59 7.11
CA ASN A 32 7.24 -10.37 8.35
C ASN A 32 8.25 -9.84 9.38
N LEU A 33 9.43 -9.44 8.95
CA LEU A 33 10.42 -8.83 9.83
C LEU A 33 9.92 -7.47 10.37
N ALA A 34 9.35 -6.63 9.52
CA ALA A 34 8.81 -5.34 9.92
C ALA A 34 7.69 -5.53 10.96
N GLN A 35 6.75 -6.43 10.71
CA GLN A 35 5.68 -6.76 11.64
C GLN A 35 6.22 -7.28 12.98
N LYS A 36 7.19 -8.19 12.94
CA LYS A 36 7.85 -8.71 14.16
C LYS A 36 8.54 -7.60 14.96
N LYS A 37 8.94 -6.52 14.31
CA LYS A 37 9.50 -5.32 14.95
C LYS A 37 8.45 -4.29 15.37
N GLY A 38 7.17 -4.61 15.21
CA GLY A 38 6.05 -3.76 15.62
C GLY A 38 5.63 -2.70 14.60
N ILE A 39 6.10 -2.79 13.35
CA ILE A 39 5.68 -1.91 12.26
C ILE A 39 4.38 -2.45 11.67
N ASN A 40 3.31 -1.65 11.75
CA ASN A 40 1.98 -2.01 11.24
C ASN A 40 1.42 -0.98 10.25
N TYR A 41 2.22 -0.01 9.81
CA TYR A 41 1.83 1.06 8.91
C TYR A 41 2.62 0.97 7.61
N LEU A 42 1.91 0.76 6.49
CA LEU A 42 2.50 0.63 5.15
C LEU A 42 2.14 1.82 4.28
N ASP A 43 3.15 2.49 3.75
CA ASP A 43 2.99 3.58 2.80
C ASP A 43 3.17 3.07 1.36
N LEU A 44 2.10 3.14 0.58
CA LEU A 44 1.98 2.62 -0.78
C LEU A 44 2.02 3.77 -1.79
N TYR A 45 3.13 4.52 -1.81
CA TYR A 45 3.29 5.67 -2.69
C TYR A 45 3.28 5.28 -4.17
N THR A 46 4.07 4.27 -4.55
CA THR A 46 4.18 3.88 -5.96
C THR A 46 2.91 3.22 -6.50
N PRO A 47 2.45 3.62 -7.70
CA PRO A 47 1.32 2.97 -8.36
C PRO A 47 1.72 1.72 -9.15
N ASP A 48 2.95 1.21 -9.00
CA ASP A 48 3.43 0.02 -9.69
C ASP A 48 2.47 -1.17 -9.48
N PRO A 49 1.85 -1.70 -10.55
CA PRO A 49 0.84 -2.73 -10.43
C PRO A 49 1.39 -4.06 -9.89
N ASP A 50 2.61 -4.44 -10.27
CA ASP A 50 3.22 -5.69 -9.82
C ASP A 50 3.49 -5.64 -8.32
N LEU A 51 3.94 -4.49 -7.81
CA LEU A 51 4.12 -4.29 -6.39
C LEU A 51 2.80 -4.38 -5.63
N ARG A 52 1.77 -3.69 -6.12
CA ARG A 52 0.44 -3.70 -5.47
C ARG A 52 -0.17 -5.10 -5.45
N ASP A 53 -0.08 -5.84 -6.54
CA ASP A 53 -0.55 -7.23 -6.61
C ASP A 53 0.20 -8.12 -5.62
N ARG A 54 1.51 -7.95 -5.51
CA ARG A 54 2.36 -8.71 -4.59
C ARG A 54 2.02 -8.42 -3.12
N ILE A 55 1.89 -7.14 -2.77
CA ILE A 55 1.45 -6.73 -1.41
C ILE A 55 0.05 -7.26 -1.12
N GLY A 56 -0.88 -7.17 -2.08
CA GLY A 56 -2.24 -7.69 -1.92
C GLY A 56 -2.29 -9.18 -1.61
N LYS A 57 -1.47 -9.98 -2.28
CA LYS A 57 -1.33 -11.41 -1.95
C LYS A 57 -0.86 -11.62 -0.51
N MET A 58 0.09 -10.83 -0.05
CA MET A 58 0.66 -10.97 1.28
C MET A 58 -0.25 -10.48 2.40
N LEU A 59 -1.14 -9.52 2.09
CA LEU A 59 -2.14 -9.04 3.04
C LEU A 59 -3.34 -9.98 3.17
N LYS A 60 -3.49 -10.93 2.26
CA LYS A 60 -4.62 -11.85 2.27
C LYS A 60 -4.65 -12.69 3.55
N GLY A 61 -5.76 -12.59 4.30
CA GLY A 61 -5.92 -13.27 5.59
C GLY A 61 -5.25 -12.56 6.77
N ARG A 62 -4.58 -11.44 6.55
CA ARG A 62 -3.92 -10.64 7.60
C ARG A 62 -4.06 -9.13 7.40
N ARG A 63 -5.08 -8.70 6.63
CA ARG A 63 -5.32 -7.30 6.30
C ARG A 63 -5.49 -6.42 7.54
N GLU A 64 -6.17 -6.90 8.55
CA GLU A 64 -6.44 -6.17 9.80
C GLU A 64 -5.19 -5.95 10.66
N GLU A 65 -4.07 -6.60 10.34
CA GLU A 65 -2.80 -6.41 11.05
C GLU A 65 -2.06 -5.15 10.59
N TYR A 66 -2.52 -4.51 9.50
CA TYR A 66 -1.86 -3.38 8.89
C TYR A 66 -2.80 -2.21 8.65
N PHE A 67 -2.24 -1.01 8.79
CA PHE A 67 -2.83 0.25 8.35
C PHE A 67 -2.18 0.64 7.03
N LEU A 68 -2.99 0.91 6.02
CA LEU A 68 -2.51 1.23 4.67
C LEU A 68 -2.71 2.72 4.38
N GLN A 69 -1.64 3.35 3.88
CA GLN A 69 -1.69 4.67 3.28
C GLN A 69 -1.55 4.54 1.77
N GLY A 70 -2.52 5.09 1.04
CA GLY A 70 -2.44 5.22 -0.41
C GLY A 70 -2.23 6.67 -0.84
N HIS A 71 -1.76 6.89 -2.06
CA HIS A 71 -1.59 8.21 -2.66
C HIS A 71 -2.51 8.33 -3.88
N LEU A 72 -3.62 9.05 -3.71
CA LEU A 72 -4.74 9.06 -4.67
C LEU A 72 -4.40 9.72 -6.02
N CYS A 73 -3.46 10.65 -6.03
CA CYS A 73 -3.08 11.38 -7.25
C CYS A 73 -1.91 10.74 -8.00
N THR A 74 -1.48 9.54 -7.61
CA THR A 74 -0.46 8.76 -8.30
C THR A 74 -1.10 7.55 -8.98
N ILE A 75 -0.93 7.44 -10.29
CA ILE A 75 -1.51 6.37 -11.09
C ILE A 75 -0.46 5.73 -11.99
N TRP A 76 -0.77 4.54 -12.48
CA TRP A 76 0.01 3.85 -13.51
C TRP A 76 -0.72 3.98 -14.84
N LYS A 77 -0.08 4.59 -15.82
CA LYS A 77 -0.67 4.80 -17.13
C LYS A 77 0.39 4.65 -18.23
N ASP A 78 0.04 3.94 -19.29
CA ASP A 78 0.95 3.68 -20.40
C ASP A 78 2.28 3.05 -19.98
N GLY A 79 2.23 2.14 -19.01
CA GLY A 79 3.39 1.42 -18.50
C GLY A 79 4.33 2.23 -17.60
N GLN A 80 3.87 3.36 -17.07
CA GLN A 80 4.70 4.23 -16.25
C GLN A 80 3.92 4.97 -15.16
N TYR A 81 4.66 5.48 -14.19
CA TYR A 81 4.16 6.39 -13.18
C TYR A 81 3.65 7.70 -13.79
N LYS A 82 2.49 8.16 -13.33
CA LYS A 82 1.92 9.46 -13.69
C LYS A 82 1.29 10.12 -12.46
N ARG A 83 1.47 11.43 -12.34
CA ARG A 83 0.69 12.26 -11.39
C ARG A 83 -0.51 12.84 -12.13
N THR A 84 -1.67 12.82 -11.49
CA THR A 84 -2.90 13.37 -12.08
C THR A 84 -3.75 14.09 -11.04
N ARG A 85 -4.54 15.08 -11.51
CA ARG A 85 -5.61 15.74 -10.77
C ARG A 85 -6.95 15.63 -11.48
N GLN A 86 -7.02 14.83 -12.54
CA GLN A 86 -8.26 14.52 -13.22
C GLN A 86 -9.08 13.56 -12.37
N ILE A 87 -10.28 13.98 -11.96
CA ILE A 87 -11.11 13.23 -10.99
C ILE A 87 -11.39 11.80 -11.47
N ASP A 88 -11.67 11.62 -12.76
CA ASP A 88 -11.95 10.28 -13.29
C ASP A 88 -10.71 9.38 -13.22
N GLU A 89 -9.52 9.90 -13.59
CA GLU A 89 -8.26 9.16 -13.45
C GLU A 89 -7.91 8.84 -11.99
N VAL A 90 -8.18 9.77 -11.07
CA VAL A 90 -7.98 9.54 -9.62
C VAL A 90 -8.89 8.44 -9.13
N ARG A 91 -10.17 8.46 -9.52
CA ARG A 91 -11.15 7.42 -9.14
C ARG A 91 -10.75 6.05 -9.66
N GLU A 92 -10.46 5.95 -10.98
CA GLU A 92 -10.01 4.70 -11.60
C GLU A 92 -8.74 4.17 -10.93
N GLY A 93 -7.77 5.03 -10.66
CA GLY A 93 -6.53 4.66 -9.98
C GLY A 93 -6.75 4.19 -8.54
N PHE A 94 -7.71 4.76 -7.82
CA PHE A 94 -8.08 4.34 -6.48
C PHE A 94 -8.78 2.97 -6.49
N GLU A 95 -9.72 2.77 -7.39
CA GLU A 95 -10.41 1.48 -7.55
C GLU A 95 -9.44 0.37 -7.94
N ASP A 96 -8.52 0.63 -8.88
CA ASP A 96 -7.44 -0.30 -9.24
C ASP A 96 -6.54 -0.63 -8.04
N MET A 97 -6.19 0.37 -7.23
CA MET A 97 -5.39 0.18 -6.02
C MET A 97 -6.08 -0.78 -5.04
N LEU A 98 -7.36 -0.55 -4.73
CA LEU A 98 -8.12 -1.41 -3.83
C LEU A 98 -8.21 -2.84 -4.36
N GLN A 99 -8.46 -3.00 -5.65
CA GLN A 99 -8.55 -4.32 -6.28
C GLN A 99 -7.24 -5.09 -6.19
N ARG A 100 -6.11 -4.45 -6.53
CA ARG A 100 -4.78 -5.07 -6.48
C ARG A 100 -4.35 -5.42 -5.07
N LEU A 101 -4.65 -4.55 -4.12
CA LEU A 101 -4.36 -4.78 -2.70
C LEU A 101 -5.32 -5.78 -2.04
N CYS A 102 -6.33 -6.27 -2.77
CA CYS A 102 -7.35 -7.21 -2.25
C CYS A 102 -8.05 -6.68 -1.00
N THR A 103 -8.36 -5.39 -0.97
CA THR A 103 -9.04 -4.70 0.15
C THR A 103 -10.17 -3.82 -0.37
N ASP A 104 -11.09 -3.45 0.50
CA ASP A 104 -12.18 -2.52 0.21
C ASP A 104 -11.96 -1.12 0.79
N SER A 105 -10.88 -0.93 1.53
CA SER A 105 -10.61 0.33 2.23
C SER A 105 -9.13 0.59 2.46
N LEU A 106 -8.80 1.88 2.62
CA LEU A 106 -7.52 2.37 3.13
C LEU A 106 -7.80 3.23 4.36
N GLU A 107 -6.90 3.20 5.33
CA GLU A 107 -7.03 4.01 6.54
C GLU A 107 -6.58 5.46 6.32
N VAL A 108 -5.64 5.67 5.40
CA VAL A 108 -5.08 7.00 5.09
C VAL A 108 -4.95 7.18 3.57
N GLY A 109 -5.37 8.36 3.07
CA GLY A 109 -5.29 8.72 1.66
C GLY A 109 -4.78 10.14 1.43
#